data_112880f530003aeb4b3736b97bc8ccbb
#
_entry.id   112880f530003aeb4b3736b97bc8ccbb
#
_cell.length_a   1.000
_cell.length_b   1.000
_cell.length_c   1.000
_cell.angle_alpha   90.00
_cell.angle_beta   90.00
_cell.angle_gamma   90.00
#
_symmetry.space_group_name_H-M   'P 1'
#
loop_
_entity.id
_entity.type
_entity.pdbx_description
1 polymer ?
#
loop_
_entity_poly.entity_id
_entity_poly.type
_entity_poly.pdbx_seq_one_letter_code
_entity_poly.pdbx_strand_id
1 'polypeptide(L)'
;MPIFRTTKNVAHSPVDMFDLVADIEQYPQFLPLCTGLKIRKRGETPEGLELLTADMEVGYKAIREKFTSRVTLDKAKLQILVEYVDGPFSHMQNSWTFAPAPSGGCRIEFFIDYAFKSRMLGLLMGSMFETAFRRFTAAFEKRADAVYGSPTRSRDQSQ
;
A
#
# COMPACT_ATOMS: atom_id res chain seq x y z
N MET A 1 18.62 -9.30 -2.62
CA MET A 1 17.39 -9.06 -1.83
C MET A 1 16.72 -7.80 -2.35
N PRO A 2 15.57 -7.93 -2.99
CA PRO A 2 14.93 -6.75 -3.56
C PRO A 2 14.47 -5.77 -2.49
N ILE A 3 14.86 -4.53 -2.68
CA ILE A 3 14.40 -3.41 -1.89
C ILE A 3 13.90 -2.38 -2.87
N PHE A 4 12.69 -1.88 -2.64
CA PHE A 4 12.11 -0.83 -3.47
C PHE A 4 11.72 0.34 -2.59
N ARG A 5 12.13 1.55 -2.99
CA ARG A 5 11.77 2.79 -2.31
C ARG A 5 11.26 3.78 -3.35
N THR A 6 10.24 4.51 -2.99
CA THR A 6 9.79 5.60 -3.84
C THR A 6 9.20 6.70 -2.99
N THR A 7 9.28 7.91 -3.49
CA THR A 7 8.69 9.09 -2.89
C THR A 7 7.86 9.79 -3.95
N LYS A 8 6.63 10.16 -3.60
CA LYS A 8 5.75 10.84 -4.53
C LYS A 8 5.00 11.96 -3.81
N ASN A 9 4.95 13.13 -4.43
CA ASN A 9 4.14 14.25 -3.95
C ASN A 9 2.80 14.22 -4.65
N VAL A 10 1.74 14.31 -3.86
CA VAL A 10 0.37 14.37 -4.38
C VAL A 10 -0.33 15.58 -3.80
N ALA A 11 -1.42 16.01 -4.43
CA ALA A 11 -2.11 17.23 -4.04
C ALA A 11 -3.11 17.02 -2.88
N HIS A 12 -3.39 15.78 -2.52
CA HIS A 12 -4.29 15.46 -1.41
C HIS A 12 -3.57 15.59 -0.07
N SER A 13 -4.33 15.78 1.02
CA SER A 13 -3.75 15.94 2.35
C SER A 13 -3.12 14.64 2.86
N PRO A 14 -2.13 14.74 3.79
CA PRO A 14 -1.57 13.53 4.39
C PRO A 14 -2.61 12.65 5.08
N VAL A 15 -3.58 13.25 5.76
CA VAL A 15 -4.64 12.49 6.46
C VAL A 15 -5.50 11.75 5.44
N ASP A 16 -5.90 12.40 4.35
CA ASP A 16 -6.71 11.76 3.32
C ASP A 16 -5.96 10.60 2.68
N MET A 17 -4.68 10.79 2.37
CA MET A 17 -3.88 9.72 1.78
C MET A 17 -3.67 8.57 2.76
N PHE A 18 -3.40 8.87 4.05
CA PHE A 18 -3.31 7.84 5.06
C PHE A 18 -4.60 7.02 5.14
N ASP A 19 -5.74 7.69 5.24
CA ASP A 19 -7.03 7.01 5.37
C ASP A 19 -7.31 6.13 4.15
N LEU A 20 -6.95 6.60 2.97
CA LEU A 20 -7.15 5.85 1.74
C LEU A 20 -6.30 4.57 1.71
N VAL A 21 -5.03 4.67 2.06
CA VAL A 21 -4.12 3.52 2.06
C VAL A 21 -4.43 2.57 3.22
N ALA A 22 -4.92 3.10 4.34
CA ALA A 22 -5.32 2.29 5.49
C ALA A 22 -6.57 1.46 5.23
N ASP A 23 -7.40 1.85 4.27
CA ASP A 23 -8.63 1.14 3.93
C ASP A 23 -8.32 -0.02 2.97
N ILE A 24 -7.66 -1.03 3.51
CA ILE A 24 -7.10 -2.12 2.70
C ILE A 24 -8.17 -2.97 2.03
N GLU A 25 -9.39 -2.98 2.54
CA GLU A 25 -10.46 -3.77 1.94
C GLU A 25 -10.85 -3.29 0.54
N GLN A 26 -10.51 -2.06 0.20
CA GLN A 26 -10.81 -1.49 -1.11
C GLN A 26 -9.76 -1.83 -2.17
N TYR A 27 -8.63 -2.38 -1.79
CA TYR A 27 -7.51 -2.61 -2.69
C TYR A 27 -7.88 -3.40 -3.95
N PRO A 28 -8.70 -4.45 -3.89
CA PRO A 28 -9.03 -5.20 -5.11
C PRO A 28 -9.72 -4.37 -6.18
N GLN A 29 -10.31 -3.23 -5.83
CA GLN A 29 -11.03 -2.38 -6.76
C GLN A 29 -10.09 -1.56 -7.66
N PHE A 30 -8.86 -1.33 -7.26
CA PHE A 30 -8.00 -0.41 -8.02
C PHE A 30 -6.50 -0.75 -7.99
N LEU A 31 -6.03 -1.54 -7.04
CA LEU A 31 -4.59 -1.75 -6.87
C LEU A 31 -4.09 -2.82 -7.85
N PRO A 32 -3.00 -2.53 -8.60
CA PRO A 32 -2.45 -3.53 -9.52
C PRO A 32 -2.14 -4.85 -8.83
N LEU A 33 -2.46 -5.95 -9.48
CA LEU A 33 -2.24 -7.32 -9.05
C LEU A 33 -3.09 -7.78 -7.87
N CYS A 34 -3.71 -6.89 -7.11
CA CYS A 34 -4.54 -7.30 -5.98
C CYS A 34 -5.89 -7.82 -6.47
N THR A 35 -6.12 -9.12 -6.34
CA THR A 35 -7.36 -9.76 -6.78
C THR A 35 -8.31 -10.07 -5.63
N GLY A 36 -7.82 -10.01 -4.39
CA GLY A 36 -8.65 -10.22 -3.22
C GLY A 36 -7.98 -9.70 -1.96
N LEU A 37 -8.78 -9.33 -1.00
CA LEU A 37 -8.29 -8.83 0.29
C LEU A 37 -9.33 -9.16 1.35
N LYS A 38 -8.93 -9.86 2.40
CA LYS A 38 -9.83 -10.22 3.48
C LYS A 38 -9.16 -9.92 4.81
N ILE A 39 -9.82 -9.11 5.64
CA ILE A 39 -9.38 -8.87 7.01
C ILE A 39 -9.87 -10.03 7.86
N ARG A 40 -8.93 -10.79 8.42
CA ARG A 40 -9.24 -11.96 9.25
C ARG A 40 -9.45 -11.59 10.71
N LYS A 41 -8.73 -10.56 11.20
CA LYS A 41 -8.78 -10.18 12.60
C LYS A 41 -8.45 -8.69 12.73
N ARG A 42 -9.16 -8.05 13.66
CA ARG A 42 -8.90 -6.66 14.05
C ARG A 42 -8.54 -6.65 15.52
N GLY A 43 -7.57 -5.83 15.88
CA GLY A 43 -7.13 -5.74 17.27
C GLY A 43 -6.31 -4.48 17.49
N GLU A 44 -5.53 -4.49 18.57
CA GLU A 44 -4.67 -3.38 18.94
C GLU A 44 -3.31 -3.88 19.36
N THR A 45 -2.29 -3.05 19.17
CA THR A 45 -0.95 -3.31 19.70
C THR A 45 -0.94 -2.94 21.19
N PRO A 46 0.10 -3.33 21.95
CA PRO A 46 0.23 -2.91 23.35
C PRO A 46 0.23 -1.39 23.51
N GLU A 47 0.66 -0.64 22.49
CA GLU A 47 0.69 0.82 22.50
C GLU A 47 -0.64 1.44 22.12
N GLY A 48 -1.66 0.63 21.80
CA GLY A 48 -2.98 1.12 21.43
C GLY A 48 -3.16 1.45 19.95
N LEU A 49 -2.26 1.03 19.09
CA LEU A 49 -2.39 1.24 17.65
C LEU A 49 -3.30 0.18 17.05
N GLU A 50 -4.03 0.54 16.00
CA GLU A 50 -4.89 -0.41 15.30
C GLU A 50 -4.05 -1.47 14.58
N LEU A 51 -4.43 -2.74 14.75
CA LEU A 51 -3.71 -3.87 14.19
C LEU A 51 -4.67 -4.75 13.40
N LEU A 52 -4.37 -4.96 12.12
CA LEU A 52 -5.18 -5.80 11.25
C LEU A 52 -4.35 -7.02 10.83
N THR A 53 -4.98 -8.20 10.80
CA THR A 53 -4.40 -9.38 10.16
C THR A 53 -5.21 -9.62 8.90
N ALA A 54 -4.55 -9.61 7.76
CA ALA A 54 -5.22 -9.66 6.47
C ALA A 54 -4.58 -10.66 5.52
N ASP A 55 -5.42 -11.29 4.71
CA ASP A 55 -4.99 -12.12 3.59
C ASP A 55 -5.14 -11.32 2.31
N MET A 56 -4.07 -11.24 1.52
CA MET A 56 -4.11 -10.60 0.22
C MET A 56 -3.86 -11.65 -0.85
N GLU A 57 -4.73 -11.66 -1.87
CA GLU A 57 -4.51 -12.46 -3.05
C GLU A 57 -3.95 -11.59 -4.15
N VAL A 58 -2.92 -12.09 -4.80
CA VAL A 58 -2.33 -11.43 -5.96
C VAL A 58 -2.41 -12.38 -7.15
N GLY A 59 -2.68 -11.83 -8.32
CA GLY A 59 -2.83 -12.62 -9.52
C GLY A 59 -2.38 -11.89 -10.76
N TYR A 60 -1.75 -12.63 -11.68
CA TYR A 60 -1.34 -12.11 -12.97
C TYR A 60 -1.28 -13.29 -13.94
N LYS A 61 -2.12 -13.25 -14.98
CA LYS A 61 -2.26 -14.36 -15.92
C LYS A 61 -2.60 -15.66 -15.17
N ALA A 62 -1.81 -16.70 -15.30
CA ALA A 62 -2.07 -17.97 -14.63
C ALA A 62 -1.48 -18.06 -13.23
N ILE A 63 -0.71 -17.04 -12.80
CA ILE A 63 -0.05 -17.03 -11.49
C ILE A 63 -0.99 -16.46 -10.47
N ARG A 64 -1.20 -17.20 -9.36
CA ARG A 64 -2.01 -16.73 -8.23
C ARG A 64 -1.30 -17.11 -6.94
N GLU A 65 -1.18 -16.14 -6.04
CA GLU A 65 -0.57 -16.36 -4.74
C GLU A 65 -1.38 -15.63 -3.68
N LYS A 66 -1.27 -16.13 -2.45
CA LYS A 66 -1.96 -15.55 -1.31
C LYS A 66 -0.97 -15.44 -0.17
N PHE A 67 -1.00 -14.33 0.52
CA PHE A 67 -0.14 -14.15 1.69
C PHE A 67 -0.91 -13.44 2.79
N THR A 68 -0.49 -13.73 4.03
CA THR A 68 -1.06 -13.13 5.22
C THR A 68 -0.07 -12.14 5.78
N SER A 69 -0.55 -10.97 6.15
CA SER A 69 0.27 -9.92 6.73
C SER A 69 -0.41 -9.31 7.94
N ARG A 70 0.41 -8.65 8.76
CA ARG A 70 -0.03 -7.90 9.91
C ARG A 70 0.18 -6.42 9.60
N VAL A 71 -0.91 -5.65 9.64
CA VAL A 71 -0.91 -4.24 9.28
C VAL A 71 -1.11 -3.41 10.53
N THR A 72 -0.14 -2.58 10.87
CA THR A 72 -0.21 -1.66 11.99
C THR A 72 -0.48 -0.27 11.46
N LEU A 73 -1.56 0.35 11.94
CA LEU A 73 -1.99 1.68 11.52
C LEU A 73 -1.71 2.67 12.65
N ASP A 74 -0.79 3.61 12.41
CA ASP A 74 -0.46 4.67 13.37
C ASP A 74 -0.97 6.00 12.83
N LYS A 75 -2.20 6.33 13.15
CA LYS A 75 -2.84 7.54 12.62
C LYS A 75 -2.22 8.81 13.17
N ALA A 76 -1.74 8.79 14.41
CA ALA A 76 -1.11 9.96 15.00
C ALA A 76 0.16 10.36 14.26
N LYS A 77 0.94 9.37 13.81
CA LYS A 77 2.17 9.61 13.07
C LYS A 77 1.98 9.54 11.57
N LEU A 78 0.80 9.15 11.09
CA LEU A 78 0.49 8.94 9.68
C LEU A 78 1.47 7.95 9.06
N GLN A 79 1.58 6.79 9.67
CA GLN A 79 2.46 5.71 9.25
C GLN A 79 1.71 4.39 9.20
N ILE A 80 2.04 3.55 8.23
CA ILE A 80 1.50 2.20 8.11
C ILE A 80 2.67 1.25 7.99
N LEU A 81 2.66 0.19 8.82
CA LEU A 81 3.67 -0.86 8.77
C LEU A 81 2.99 -2.18 8.43
N VAL A 82 3.51 -2.86 7.41
CA VAL A 82 3.00 -4.17 6.99
C VAL A 82 4.10 -5.20 7.20
N GLU A 83 3.81 -6.19 8.04
CA GLU A 83 4.76 -7.24 8.38
C GLU A 83 4.23 -8.58 7.88
N TYR A 84 5.14 -9.40 7.36
CA TYR A 84 4.81 -10.69 6.78
C TYR A 84 4.51 -11.73 7.87
N VAL A 85 3.46 -12.53 7.65
CA VAL A 85 3.11 -13.64 8.53
C VAL A 85 3.31 -14.97 7.80
N ASP A 86 2.70 -15.13 6.62
CA ASP A 86 2.75 -16.40 5.90
C ASP A 86 2.47 -16.20 4.41
N GLY A 87 3.07 -17.04 3.57
CA GLY A 87 2.87 -17.01 2.13
C GLY A 87 4.14 -17.36 1.36
N PRO A 88 4.29 -16.80 0.14
CA PRO A 88 5.39 -17.19 -0.77
C PRO A 88 6.72 -16.50 -0.50
N PHE A 89 6.78 -15.62 0.49
CA PHE A 89 8.00 -14.88 0.81
C PHE A 89 8.82 -15.59 1.88
N SER A 90 10.13 -15.42 1.83
CA SER A 90 10.99 -15.76 2.97
C SER A 90 10.96 -14.62 4.00
N HIS A 91 10.80 -13.39 3.54
CA HIS A 91 10.51 -12.24 4.37
C HIS A 91 9.80 -11.17 3.53
N MET A 92 9.09 -10.28 4.20
CA MET A 92 8.52 -9.08 3.57
C MET A 92 8.22 -8.06 4.65
N GLN A 93 8.65 -6.84 4.43
CA GLN A 93 8.32 -5.71 5.30
C GLN A 93 8.06 -4.51 4.42
N ASN A 94 6.92 -3.87 4.65
CA ASN A 94 6.50 -2.71 3.86
C ASN A 94 6.12 -1.59 4.81
N SER A 95 6.49 -0.38 4.47
CA SER A 95 6.10 0.78 5.27
C SER A 95 5.66 1.94 4.37
N TRP A 96 4.73 2.70 4.90
CA TRP A 96 4.20 3.92 4.29
C TRP A 96 4.33 5.05 5.27
N THR A 97 4.76 6.21 4.79
CA THR A 97 4.80 7.44 5.58
C THR A 97 4.15 8.55 4.79
N PHE A 98 3.31 9.33 5.46
CA PHE A 98 2.57 10.43 4.84
C PHE A 98 2.93 11.72 5.57
N ALA A 99 3.55 12.65 4.86
CA ALA A 99 4.03 13.90 5.45
C ALA A 99 3.56 15.09 4.63
N PRO A 100 3.43 16.28 5.25
CA PRO A 100 3.12 17.48 4.47
C PRO A 100 4.21 17.76 3.46
N ALA A 101 3.83 18.08 2.22
CA ALA A 101 4.78 18.48 1.20
C ALA A 101 5.02 19.98 1.26
N PRO A 102 6.25 20.46 0.94
CA PRO A 102 6.54 21.90 0.99
C PRO A 102 5.64 22.76 0.13
N SER A 103 5.17 22.23 -1.00
CA SER A 103 4.29 22.95 -1.92
C SER A 103 2.82 22.74 -1.61
N GLY A 104 2.49 22.11 -0.48
CA GLY A 104 1.13 21.72 -0.16
C GLY A 104 0.88 20.28 -0.57
N GLY A 105 -0.19 19.67 -0.03
CA GLY A 105 -0.49 18.27 -0.27
C GLY A 105 0.34 17.34 0.58
N CYS A 106 0.65 16.17 0.05
CA CYS A 106 1.28 15.09 0.80
C CYS A 106 2.50 14.53 0.07
N ARG A 107 3.56 14.29 0.83
CA ARG A 107 4.68 13.46 0.37
C ARG A 107 4.46 12.06 0.87
N ILE A 108 4.29 11.12 -0.06
CA ILE A 108 4.13 9.71 0.25
C ILE A 108 5.50 9.04 0.12
N GLU A 109 5.93 8.36 1.18
CA GLU A 109 7.13 7.54 1.14
C GLU A 109 6.71 6.08 1.26
N PHE A 110 7.10 5.28 0.27
CA PHE A 110 6.80 3.86 0.20
C PHE A 110 8.10 3.08 0.22
N PHE A 111 8.16 2.08 1.09
CA PHE A 111 9.32 1.20 1.21
C PHE A 111 8.85 -0.24 1.30
N ILE A 112 9.52 -1.13 0.57
CA ILE A 112 9.30 -2.55 0.72
C ILE A 112 10.61 -3.32 0.56
N ASP A 113 10.85 -4.24 1.48
CA ASP A 113 11.95 -5.18 1.48
C ASP A 113 11.35 -6.58 1.47
N TYR A 114 11.70 -7.37 0.47
CA TYR A 114 11.08 -8.68 0.32
C TYR A 114 12.01 -9.66 -0.37
N ALA A 115 11.75 -10.96 -0.16
CA ALA A 115 12.40 -12.03 -0.90
C ALA A 115 11.44 -13.21 -0.98
N PHE A 116 11.47 -13.94 -2.09
CA PHE A 116 10.64 -15.12 -2.27
C PHE A 116 11.29 -16.35 -1.65
N LYS A 117 10.46 -17.31 -1.21
CA LYS A 117 10.93 -18.56 -0.61
C LYS A 117 11.76 -19.40 -1.58
N SER A 118 11.40 -19.38 -2.87
CA SER A 118 12.09 -20.18 -3.86
C SER A 118 12.65 -19.29 -4.96
N ARG A 119 13.76 -19.73 -5.55
CA ARG A 119 14.36 -19.06 -6.68
C ARG A 119 13.41 -19.02 -7.87
N MET A 120 12.64 -20.09 -8.06
CA MET A 120 11.69 -20.16 -9.17
C MET A 120 10.60 -19.12 -9.03
N LEU A 121 10.03 -18.94 -7.81
CA LEU A 121 9.05 -17.89 -7.59
C LEU A 121 9.63 -16.51 -7.85
N GLY A 122 10.87 -16.29 -7.43
CA GLY A 122 11.54 -15.02 -7.69
C GLY A 122 11.70 -14.73 -9.18
N LEU A 123 12.02 -15.76 -9.96
CA LEU A 123 12.13 -15.61 -11.41
C LEU A 123 10.80 -15.35 -12.08
N LEU A 124 9.75 -16.04 -11.61
CA LEU A 124 8.42 -15.93 -12.22
C LEU A 124 7.69 -14.63 -11.82
N MET A 125 7.87 -14.17 -10.59
CA MET A 125 7.08 -13.08 -10.02
C MET A 125 7.84 -11.79 -9.78
N GLY A 126 9.19 -11.85 -9.76
CA GLY A 126 10.00 -10.71 -9.36
C GLY A 126 9.77 -9.46 -10.19
N SER A 127 9.84 -9.57 -11.52
CA SER A 127 9.64 -8.42 -12.39
C SER A 127 8.21 -7.90 -12.35
N MET A 128 7.26 -8.79 -12.16
CA MET A 128 5.85 -8.45 -12.06
C MET A 128 5.60 -7.62 -10.80
N PHE A 129 6.14 -8.04 -9.65
CA PHE A 129 6.02 -7.30 -8.41
C PHE A 129 6.72 -5.95 -8.49
N GLU A 130 7.91 -5.90 -9.07
CA GLU A 130 8.63 -4.64 -9.23
C GLU A 130 7.82 -3.65 -10.06
N THR A 131 7.24 -4.11 -11.17
CA THR A 131 6.38 -3.27 -12.01
C THR A 131 5.17 -2.77 -11.22
N ALA A 132 4.54 -3.64 -10.43
CA ALA A 132 3.39 -3.27 -9.62
C ALA A 132 3.76 -2.22 -8.58
N PHE A 133 4.89 -2.40 -7.87
CA PHE A 133 5.31 -1.45 -6.84
C PHE A 133 5.57 -0.06 -7.42
N ARG A 134 6.12 0.01 -8.62
CA ARG A 134 6.35 1.29 -9.30
C ARG A 134 5.05 2.02 -9.60
N ARG A 135 3.94 1.29 -9.71
CA ARG A 135 2.63 1.86 -10.04
C ARG A 135 1.75 2.09 -8.82
N PHE A 136 2.15 1.60 -7.64
CA PHE A 136 1.30 1.68 -6.45
C PHE A 136 0.97 3.12 -6.08
N THR A 137 1.97 4.00 -5.97
CA THR A 137 1.71 5.38 -5.57
C THR A 137 0.82 6.10 -6.58
N ALA A 138 1.02 5.85 -7.87
CA ALA A 138 0.17 6.43 -8.90
C ALA A 138 -1.26 5.88 -8.83
N ALA A 139 -1.41 4.58 -8.53
CA ALA A 139 -2.73 3.98 -8.38
C ALA A 139 -3.48 4.58 -7.19
N PHE A 140 -2.80 4.81 -6.07
CA PHE A 140 -3.42 5.45 -4.91
C PHE A 140 -3.76 6.91 -5.19
N GLU A 141 -2.92 7.63 -5.91
CA GLU A 141 -3.24 9.01 -6.31
C GLU A 141 -4.49 9.06 -7.18
N LYS A 142 -4.57 8.18 -8.16
CA LYS A 142 -5.74 8.10 -9.04
C LYS A 142 -7.00 7.76 -8.25
N ARG A 143 -6.89 6.84 -7.30
CA ARG A 143 -8.01 6.46 -6.44
C ARG A 143 -8.43 7.64 -5.56
N ALA A 144 -7.46 8.39 -5.03
CA ALA A 144 -7.75 9.58 -4.22
C ALA A 144 -8.51 10.61 -5.05
N ASP A 145 -8.12 10.82 -6.30
CA ASP A 145 -8.85 11.73 -7.19
C ASP A 145 -10.30 11.28 -7.38
N ALA A 146 -10.53 9.97 -7.49
CA ALA A 146 -11.87 9.43 -7.65
C ALA A 146 -12.71 9.57 -6.38
N VAL A 147 -12.09 9.39 -5.21
CA VAL A 147 -12.81 9.40 -3.92
C VAL A 147 -12.99 10.82 -3.38
N TYR A 148 -11.95 11.65 -3.46
CA TYR A 148 -11.92 12.98 -2.86
C TYR A 148 -12.08 14.11 -3.87
N GLY A 149 -12.08 13.80 -5.17
CA GLY A 149 -12.09 14.77 -6.24
C GLY A 149 -10.70 15.25 -6.59
N SER A 150 -10.55 15.70 -7.85
CA SER A 150 -9.27 16.22 -8.30
C SER A 150 -9.03 17.61 -7.68
N PRO A 151 -7.93 17.82 -6.92
CA PRO A 151 -7.65 19.13 -6.33
C PRO A 151 -7.52 20.24 -7.35
N THR A 152 -6.97 19.96 -8.54
CA THR A 152 -6.84 20.95 -9.60
C THR A 152 -8.22 21.37 -10.09
N ARG A 153 -9.14 20.41 -10.30
CA ARG A 153 -10.51 20.71 -10.72
C ARG A 153 -11.24 21.51 -9.66
N SER A 154 -11.06 21.16 -8.38
CA SER A 154 -11.70 21.87 -7.28
C SER A 154 -11.23 23.31 -7.20
N ARG A 155 -9.94 23.58 -7.41
CA ARG A 155 -9.42 24.94 -7.43
C ARG A 155 -10.03 25.75 -8.56
N ASP A 156 -10.11 25.16 -9.75
CA ASP A 156 -10.68 25.83 -10.91
C ASP A 156 -12.13 26.20 -10.66
N GLN A 157 -12.88 25.33 -10.01
CA GLN A 157 -14.28 25.57 -9.69
C GLN A 157 -14.47 26.63 -8.62
N SER A 158 -13.50 26.80 -7.73
CA SER A 158 -13.61 27.79 -6.66
C SER A 158 -13.27 29.20 -7.10
N GLN A 159 -12.73 29.35 -8.27
CA GLN A 159 -12.45 30.66 -8.85
C GLN A 159 -13.63 31.19 -9.64
#